data_81d72d7e474094cd76a3c9e15572936c
#
_entry.id   81d72d7e474094cd76a3c9e15572936c
#
_cell.length_a   1.000
_cell.length_b   1.000
_cell.length_c   1.000
_cell.angle_alpha   90.00
_cell.angle_beta   90.00
_cell.angle_gamma   90.00
#
_symmetry.space_group_name_H-M   'P 1'
#
loop_
_entity.id
_entity.type
_entity.pdbx_description
1 polymer ?
#
loop_
_entity_poly.entity_id
_entity_poly.type
_entity_poly.pdbx_seq_one_letter_code
_entity_poly.pdbx_strand_id
1 'polypeptide(L)'
;LSFSEGSQVIFRYGDVNMFFGYVFEKRRNKDHHIEVTCYDQLRYFKNKENYVFTGVRLDQIVTRIAEDLEVPVGSITKTNYVIPKFIKTDSTIFDIINDAIGLTVANTAVRYVLYDDYGKLYLKSQDEMMLDLLIDKDTFEDFDYSSSINSNTYNQIVVKQGENKEPYVLNDYTSQEYWGVLQTVVEAQD
;
A
#
# COMPACT_ATOMS: atom_id res chain seq x y z
N LEU A 1 -10.49 -29.99 16.04
CA LEU A 1 -10.07 -29.31 14.80
C LEU A 1 -8.61 -29.66 14.52
N SER A 2 -8.35 -30.32 13.40
CA SER A 2 -6.98 -30.61 12.95
C SER A 2 -6.68 -29.73 11.76
N PHE A 3 -5.71 -28.82 11.91
CA PHE A 3 -5.20 -27.96 10.85
C PHE A 3 -3.72 -27.73 11.05
N SER A 4 -3.01 -27.42 9.97
CA SER A 4 -1.57 -27.15 9.96
C SER A 4 -1.28 -25.85 9.23
N GLU A 5 -0.05 -25.41 9.27
CA GLU A 5 0.47 -24.35 8.41
C GLU A 5 0.18 -24.72 6.94
N GLY A 6 -0.24 -23.73 6.14
CA GLY A 6 -0.72 -23.93 4.77
C GLY A 6 -2.20 -24.29 4.65
N SER A 7 -2.88 -24.61 5.76
CA SER A 7 -4.34 -24.82 5.72
C SER A 7 -5.08 -23.56 5.32
N GLN A 8 -6.08 -23.71 4.45
CA GLN A 8 -6.96 -22.63 4.03
C GLN A 8 -7.86 -22.18 5.19
N VAL A 9 -8.06 -20.89 5.33
CA VAL A 9 -8.94 -20.28 6.32
C VAL A 9 -9.95 -19.40 5.64
N ILE A 10 -11.21 -19.63 5.99
CA ILE A 10 -12.36 -18.84 5.57
C ILE A 10 -13.04 -18.31 6.83
N PHE A 11 -13.17 -17.00 6.94
CA PHE A 11 -13.93 -16.37 8.00
C PHE A 11 -15.13 -15.61 7.43
N ARG A 12 -16.30 -15.89 8.02
CA ARG A 12 -17.57 -15.24 7.68
C ARG A 12 -18.23 -14.70 8.93
N TYR A 13 -18.93 -13.58 8.80
CA TYR A 13 -19.78 -13.03 9.82
C TYR A 13 -21.23 -13.00 9.28
N GLY A 14 -22.07 -13.91 9.77
CA GLY A 14 -23.37 -14.18 9.13
C GLY A 14 -23.17 -14.61 7.68
N ASP A 15 -23.81 -13.91 6.76
CA ASP A 15 -23.71 -14.14 5.32
C ASP A 15 -22.59 -13.33 4.64
N VAL A 16 -21.84 -12.52 5.41
CA VAL A 16 -20.79 -11.66 4.87
C VAL A 16 -19.45 -12.41 4.91
N ASN A 17 -18.81 -12.49 3.76
CA ASN A 17 -17.45 -13.00 3.64
C ASN A 17 -16.46 -11.92 4.15
N MET A 18 -15.70 -12.25 5.19
CA MET A 18 -14.80 -11.30 5.85
C MET A 18 -13.33 -11.52 5.52
N PHE A 19 -12.91 -12.79 5.41
CA PHE A 19 -11.51 -13.11 5.19
C PHE A 19 -11.37 -14.47 4.48
N PHE A 20 -10.43 -14.51 3.55
CA PHE A 20 -9.92 -15.71 2.91
C PHE A 20 -8.41 -15.68 2.92
N GLY A 21 -7.77 -16.77 3.34
CA GLY A 21 -6.32 -16.83 3.39
C GLY A 21 -5.80 -18.16 3.87
N TYR A 22 -4.58 -18.17 4.39
CA TYR A 22 -3.88 -19.38 4.79
C TYR A 22 -3.25 -19.21 6.16
N VAL A 23 -3.12 -20.32 6.90
CA VAL A 23 -2.40 -20.38 8.17
C VAL A 23 -0.89 -20.28 7.90
N PHE A 24 -0.23 -19.32 8.51
CA PHE A 24 1.22 -19.16 8.43
C PHE A 24 1.92 -19.50 9.75
N GLU A 25 1.26 -19.25 10.86
CA GLU A 25 1.83 -19.56 12.17
C GLU A 25 0.74 -20.10 13.09
N LYS A 26 1.11 -21.05 13.94
CA LYS A 26 0.27 -21.62 14.97
C LYS A 26 1.04 -21.72 16.28
N ARG A 27 0.52 -21.12 17.33
CA ARG A 27 1.05 -21.21 18.69
C ARG A 27 0.05 -21.86 19.62
N ARG A 28 0.50 -22.68 20.53
CA ARG A 28 -0.33 -23.28 21.57
C ARG A 28 0.27 -22.98 22.92
N ASN A 29 -0.50 -22.41 23.83
CA ASN A 29 -0.10 -22.15 25.20
C ASN A 29 -0.41 -23.34 26.13
N LYS A 30 0.00 -23.25 27.38
CA LYS A 30 -0.23 -24.26 28.43
C LYS A 30 -1.72 -24.51 28.73
N ASP A 31 -2.56 -23.52 28.50
CA ASP A 31 -4.00 -23.55 28.75
C ASP A 31 -4.77 -24.12 27.53
N HIS A 32 -4.04 -24.68 26.57
CA HIS A 32 -4.55 -25.25 25.32
C HIS A 32 -5.21 -24.23 24.37
N HIS A 33 -5.06 -22.94 24.61
CA HIS A 33 -5.46 -21.93 23.62
C HIS A 33 -4.53 -22.01 22.42
N ILE A 34 -5.12 -21.99 21.23
CA ILE A 34 -4.41 -21.99 19.97
C ILE A 34 -4.56 -20.60 19.33
N GLU A 35 -3.45 -19.90 19.19
CA GLU A 35 -3.34 -18.66 18.44
C GLU A 35 -2.87 -18.97 17.03
N VAL A 36 -3.52 -18.38 16.04
CA VAL A 36 -3.25 -18.65 14.62
C VAL A 36 -3.06 -17.33 13.89
N THR A 37 -1.94 -17.20 13.20
CA THR A 37 -1.69 -16.08 12.30
C THR A 37 -1.99 -16.51 10.87
N CYS A 38 -2.92 -15.81 10.24
CA CYS A 38 -3.32 -16.04 8.87
C CYS A 38 -3.03 -14.81 8.01
N TYR A 39 -2.63 -15.03 6.77
CA TYR A 39 -2.47 -13.99 5.79
C TYR A 39 -3.29 -14.30 4.55
N ASP A 40 -3.75 -13.24 3.89
CA ASP A 40 -4.34 -13.28 2.56
C ASP A 40 -3.28 -13.47 1.47
N GLN A 41 -3.68 -13.35 0.22
CA GLN A 41 -2.80 -13.53 -0.93
C GLN A 41 -1.74 -12.45 -1.08
N LEU A 42 -1.96 -11.26 -0.53
CA LEU A 42 -0.95 -10.19 -0.56
C LEU A 42 0.33 -10.56 0.19
N ARG A 43 0.29 -11.56 1.06
CA ARG A 43 1.51 -12.08 1.71
C ARG A 43 2.59 -12.49 0.70
N TYR A 44 2.19 -13.03 -0.44
CA TYR A 44 3.12 -13.47 -1.50
C TYR A 44 3.75 -12.30 -2.25
N PHE A 45 3.20 -11.08 -2.14
CA PHE A 45 3.76 -9.87 -2.73
C PHE A 45 5.04 -9.37 -2.02
N LYS A 46 5.43 -10.02 -0.92
CA LYS A 46 6.76 -9.85 -0.31
C LYS A 46 7.86 -10.61 -1.05
N ASN A 47 7.53 -11.46 -2.00
CA ASN A 47 8.50 -12.10 -2.86
C ASN A 47 9.17 -11.06 -3.76
N LYS A 48 10.45 -11.27 -4.03
CA LYS A 48 11.24 -10.41 -4.91
C LYS A 48 11.21 -10.92 -6.34
N GLU A 49 11.06 -10.00 -7.27
CA GLU A 49 10.99 -10.29 -8.70
C GLU A 49 11.69 -9.22 -9.54
N ASN A 50 11.84 -9.53 -10.82
CA ASN A 50 12.39 -8.62 -11.81
C ASN A 50 11.32 -8.33 -12.87
N TYR A 51 10.99 -7.06 -13.06
CA TYR A 51 10.04 -6.64 -14.08
C TYR A 51 10.59 -5.53 -14.95
N VAL A 52 10.33 -5.65 -16.24
CA VAL A 52 10.62 -4.63 -17.25
C VAL A 52 9.34 -4.33 -18.00
N PHE A 53 8.87 -3.12 -17.89
CA PHE A 53 7.69 -2.65 -18.61
C PHE A 53 8.03 -1.41 -19.44
N THR A 54 7.36 -1.26 -20.59
CA THR A 54 7.51 -0.11 -21.48
C THR A 54 6.14 0.32 -21.99
N GLY A 55 5.79 1.57 -21.80
CA GLY A 55 4.53 2.14 -22.28
C GLY A 55 3.29 1.50 -21.64
N VAL A 56 3.31 1.24 -20.33
CA VAL A 56 2.22 0.56 -19.61
C VAL A 56 1.60 1.45 -18.51
N ARG A 57 0.36 1.18 -18.19
CA ARG A 57 -0.35 1.82 -17.06
C ARG A 57 -0.25 0.95 -15.83
N LEU A 58 -0.49 1.58 -14.66
CA LEU A 58 -0.54 0.88 -13.37
C LEU A 58 -1.50 -0.31 -13.38
N ASP A 59 -2.71 -0.16 -13.94
CA ASP A 59 -3.69 -1.25 -14.03
C ASP A 59 -3.13 -2.46 -14.80
N GLN A 60 -2.37 -2.22 -15.86
CA GLN A 60 -1.73 -3.27 -16.65
C GLN A 60 -0.58 -3.95 -15.92
N ILE A 61 0.21 -3.18 -15.14
CA ILE A 61 1.27 -3.73 -14.29
C ILE A 61 0.66 -4.68 -13.24
N VAL A 62 -0.38 -4.21 -12.52
CA VAL A 62 -1.05 -5.02 -11.49
C VAL A 62 -1.68 -6.28 -12.09
N THR A 63 -2.36 -6.16 -13.24
CA THR A 63 -2.95 -7.32 -13.93
C THR A 63 -1.88 -8.34 -14.31
N ARG A 64 -0.77 -7.90 -14.90
CA ARG A 64 0.32 -8.78 -15.30
C ARG A 64 0.95 -9.50 -14.11
N ILE A 65 1.18 -8.79 -13.01
CA ILE A 65 1.71 -9.39 -11.78
C ILE A 65 0.73 -10.41 -11.19
N ALA A 66 -0.56 -10.11 -11.20
CA ALA A 66 -1.58 -11.05 -10.72
C ALA A 66 -1.64 -12.33 -11.57
N GLU A 67 -1.50 -12.21 -12.89
CA GLU A 67 -1.40 -13.35 -13.81
C GLU A 67 -0.15 -14.21 -13.53
N ASP A 68 1.03 -13.57 -13.37
CA ASP A 68 2.29 -14.27 -13.12
C ASP A 68 2.30 -15.01 -11.77
N LEU A 69 1.56 -14.51 -10.78
CA LEU A 69 1.40 -15.13 -9.46
C LEU A 69 0.18 -16.04 -9.34
N GLU A 70 -0.61 -16.18 -10.42
CA GLU A 70 -1.88 -16.92 -10.42
C GLU A 70 -2.86 -16.45 -9.34
N VAL A 71 -2.82 -15.14 -8.99
CA VAL A 71 -3.73 -14.54 -8.02
C VAL A 71 -5.03 -14.12 -8.71
N PRO A 72 -6.19 -14.60 -8.24
CA PRO A 72 -7.47 -14.20 -8.80
C PRO A 72 -7.70 -12.69 -8.72
N VAL A 73 -8.20 -12.10 -9.78
CA VAL A 73 -8.52 -10.66 -9.86
C VAL A 73 -10.01 -10.45 -9.67
N GLY A 74 -10.38 -9.50 -8.81
CA GLY A 74 -11.75 -9.05 -8.61
C GLY A 74 -12.07 -7.89 -9.56
N SER A 75 -11.57 -6.71 -9.27
CA SER A 75 -11.75 -5.51 -10.10
C SER A 75 -10.52 -4.63 -10.07
N ILE A 76 -10.02 -4.30 -11.24
CA ILE A 76 -8.87 -3.41 -11.43
C ILE A 76 -9.36 -2.15 -12.15
N THR A 77 -9.35 -1.01 -11.46
CA THR A 77 -9.71 0.28 -12.05
C THR A 77 -8.67 0.68 -13.08
N LYS A 78 -9.16 1.01 -14.29
CA LYS A 78 -8.31 1.51 -15.36
C LYS A 78 -7.68 2.84 -14.97
N THR A 79 -6.35 2.94 -15.09
CA THR A 79 -5.62 4.16 -14.77
C THR A 79 -5.31 4.98 -16.03
N ASN A 80 -5.10 6.29 -15.88
CA ASN A 80 -5.01 7.21 -17.03
C ASN A 80 -3.57 7.62 -17.38
N TYR A 81 -2.56 7.22 -16.59
CA TYR A 81 -1.17 7.55 -16.85
C TYR A 81 -0.42 6.36 -17.47
N VAL A 82 0.29 6.62 -18.54
CA VAL A 82 1.18 5.64 -19.19
C VAL A 82 2.61 5.89 -18.73
N ILE A 83 3.17 4.92 -18.01
CA ILE A 83 4.56 4.95 -17.56
C ILE A 83 5.45 4.59 -18.76
N PRO A 84 6.33 5.50 -19.24
CA PRO A 84 7.08 5.28 -20.47
C PRO A 84 8.03 4.09 -20.37
N LYS A 85 8.76 3.98 -19.26
CA LYS A 85 9.69 2.90 -18.96
C LYS A 85 9.70 2.64 -17.46
N PHE A 86 9.60 1.37 -17.08
CA PHE A 86 9.58 0.95 -15.68
C PHE A 86 10.37 -0.34 -15.53
N ILE A 87 11.53 -0.23 -14.87
CA ILE A 87 12.46 -1.34 -14.65
C ILE A 87 12.63 -1.50 -13.14
N LYS A 88 12.38 -2.69 -12.65
CA LYS A 88 12.60 -3.08 -11.27
C LYS A 88 13.33 -4.40 -11.21
N THR A 89 14.38 -4.45 -10.40
CA THR A 89 15.23 -5.64 -10.22
C THR A 89 15.40 -5.90 -8.73
N ASP A 90 15.33 -7.18 -8.34
CA ASP A 90 15.48 -7.64 -6.95
C ASP A 90 14.60 -6.86 -5.95
N SER A 91 13.42 -6.45 -6.42
CA SER A 91 12.46 -5.63 -5.66
C SER A 91 11.28 -6.47 -5.23
N THR A 92 10.71 -6.21 -4.05
CA THR A 92 9.48 -6.88 -3.66
C THR A 92 8.35 -6.46 -4.60
N ILE A 93 7.39 -7.35 -4.81
CA ILE A 93 6.23 -7.04 -5.66
C ILE A 93 5.44 -5.85 -5.07
N PHE A 94 5.39 -5.74 -3.74
CA PHE A 94 4.83 -4.56 -3.07
C PHE A 94 5.55 -3.27 -3.49
N ASP A 95 6.88 -3.25 -3.45
CA ASP A 95 7.66 -2.07 -3.84
C ASP A 95 7.44 -1.72 -5.31
N ILE A 96 7.41 -2.75 -6.18
CA ILE A 96 7.14 -2.57 -7.61
C ILE A 96 5.79 -1.88 -7.83
N ILE A 97 4.73 -2.37 -7.18
CA ILE A 97 3.39 -1.81 -7.34
C ILE A 97 3.29 -0.43 -6.68
N ASN A 98 3.86 -0.23 -5.49
CA ASN A 98 3.85 1.05 -4.79
C ASN A 98 4.58 2.15 -5.60
N ASP A 99 5.70 1.83 -6.22
CA ASP A 99 6.41 2.76 -7.09
C ASP A 99 5.58 3.12 -8.34
N ALA A 100 4.90 2.14 -8.93
CA ALA A 100 3.99 2.39 -10.06
C ALA A 100 2.78 3.24 -9.64
N ILE A 101 2.23 3.02 -8.42
CA ILE A 101 1.20 3.88 -7.81
C ILE A 101 1.76 5.29 -7.63
N GLY A 102 2.94 5.44 -7.03
CA GLY A 102 3.58 6.73 -6.81
C GLY A 102 3.76 7.54 -8.09
N LEU A 103 4.27 6.91 -9.16
CA LEU A 103 4.40 7.53 -10.48
C LEU A 103 3.03 7.95 -11.06
N THR A 104 2.01 7.11 -10.88
CA THR A 104 0.66 7.41 -11.37
C THR A 104 0.05 8.58 -10.61
N VAL A 105 0.15 8.58 -9.28
CA VAL A 105 -0.33 9.67 -8.41
C VAL A 105 0.37 11.00 -8.74
N ALA A 106 1.69 10.98 -8.90
CA ALA A 106 2.46 12.18 -9.24
C ALA A 106 2.02 12.83 -10.55
N ASN A 107 1.51 12.06 -11.51
CA ASN A 107 1.09 12.54 -12.83
C ASN A 107 -0.41 12.78 -12.99
N THR A 108 -1.24 12.21 -12.11
CA THR A 108 -2.72 12.28 -12.24
C THR A 108 -3.39 12.92 -11.04
N ALA A 109 -2.68 13.05 -9.89
CA ALA A 109 -3.21 13.39 -8.58
C ALA A 109 -4.31 12.44 -8.06
N VAL A 110 -4.53 11.30 -8.72
CA VAL A 110 -5.49 10.28 -8.30
C VAL A 110 -4.79 9.22 -7.46
N ARG A 111 -5.27 8.98 -6.26
CA ARG A 111 -4.75 7.95 -5.36
C ARG A 111 -5.42 6.62 -5.61
N TYR A 112 -4.63 5.55 -5.60
CA TYR A 112 -5.08 4.18 -5.79
C TYR A 112 -4.72 3.32 -4.59
N VAL A 113 -5.59 2.37 -4.27
CA VAL A 113 -5.42 1.40 -3.19
C VAL A 113 -5.46 -0.01 -3.77
N LEU A 114 -4.43 -0.80 -3.46
CA LEU A 114 -4.37 -2.22 -3.75
C LEU A 114 -4.77 -2.99 -2.50
N TYR A 115 -5.71 -3.93 -2.61
CA TYR A 115 -6.15 -4.75 -1.48
C TYR A 115 -6.65 -6.11 -1.94
N ASP A 116 -6.71 -7.06 -1.01
CA ASP A 116 -7.39 -8.34 -1.20
C ASP A 116 -8.81 -8.23 -0.63
N ASP A 117 -9.77 -8.73 -1.39
CA ASP A 117 -11.12 -8.94 -0.90
C ASP A 117 -11.51 -10.38 -1.14
N TYR A 118 -11.52 -11.13 -0.07
CA TYR A 118 -11.90 -12.54 -0.03
C TYR A 118 -11.18 -13.39 -1.10
N GLY A 119 -9.85 -13.26 -1.16
CA GLY A 119 -8.97 -14.01 -2.06
C GLY A 119 -8.93 -13.51 -3.49
N LYS A 120 -9.38 -12.29 -3.75
CA LYS A 120 -9.27 -11.63 -5.04
C LYS A 120 -8.59 -10.28 -4.90
N LEU A 121 -7.73 -9.97 -5.85
CA LEU A 121 -7.01 -8.71 -5.91
C LEU A 121 -7.87 -7.60 -6.48
N TYR A 122 -7.88 -6.45 -5.80
CA TYR A 122 -8.57 -5.24 -6.24
C TYR A 122 -7.59 -4.08 -6.31
N LEU A 123 -7.75 -3.25 -7.35
CA LEU A 123 -7.14 -1.93 -7.44
C LEU A 123 -8.26 -0.92 -7.64
N LYS A 124 -8.45 -0.01 -6.69
CA LYS A 124 -9.50 1.01 -6.73
C LYS A 124 -8.91 2.39 -6.55
N SER A 125 -9.53 3.40 -7.18
CA SER A 125 -9.25 4.78 -6.80
C SER A 125 -9.84 5.09 -5.42
N GLN A 126 -9.25 6.05 -4.71
CA GLN A 126 -9.77 6.47 -3.40
C GLN A 126 -11.22 6.95 -3.51
N ASP A 127 -11.59 7.64 -4.59
CA ASP A 127 -12.94 8.14 -4.82
C ASP A 127 -13.97 7.00 -4.97
N GLU A 128 -13.59 5.87 -5.60
CA GLU A 128 -14.46 4.69 -5.72
C GLU A 128 -14.66 3.96 -4.38
N MET A 129 -13.81 4.24 -3.39
CA MET A 129 -13.88 3.63 -2.05
C MET A 129 -14.58 4.53 -1.02
N MET A 130 -14.96 5.74 -1.40
CA MET A 130 -15.73 6.62 -0.52
C MET A 130 -17.09 6.00 -0.20
N LEU A 131 -17.37 5.90 1.09
CA LEU A 131 -18.66 5.46 1.60
C LEU A 131 -19.52 6.70 1.88
N ASP A 132 -20.81 6.60 1.62
CA ASP A 132 -21.80 7.60 2.05
C ASP A 132 -22.13 7.38 3.54
N LEU A 133 -21.10 7.49 4.38
CA LEU A 133 -21.16 7.27 5.81
C LEU A 133 -20.56 8.48 6.53
N LEU A 134 -21.36 9.18 7.31
CA LEU A 134 -20.88 10.20 8.24
C LEU A 134 -20.56 9.56 9.59
N ILE A 135 -19.31 9.69 10.02
CA ILE A 135 -18.89 9.30 11.37
C ILE A 135 -18.95 10.56 12.25
N ASP A 136 -19.87 10.56 13.18
CA ASP A 136 -20.03 11.62 14.18
C ASP A 136 -20.25 11.02 15.58
N LYS A 137 -20.40 11.88 16.60
CA LYS A 137 -20.56 11.47 18.01
C LYS A 137 -21.72 10.50 18.27
N ASP A 138 -22.66 10.39 17.34
CA ASP A 138 -23.85 9.54 17.48
C ASP A 138 -23.66 8.18 16.76
N THR A 139 -22.61 8.04 15.95
CA THR A 139 -22.36 6.87 15.11
C THR A 139 -21.14 6.02 15.54
N PHE A 140 -20.36 6.47 16.54
CA PHE A 140 -19.24 5.68 17.09
C PHE A 140 -19.42 5.48 18.62
N GLU A 141 -18.96 4.33 19.11
CA GLU A 141 -19.00 4.01 20.53
C GLU A 141 -17.74 4.51 21.26
N ASP A 142 -16.59 4.49 20.58
CA ASP A 142 -15.30 4.91 21.13
C ASP A 142 -14.35 5.33 20.00
N PHE A 143 -13.43 6.23 20.30
CA PHE A 143 -12.36 6.61 19.37
C PHE A 143 -11.08 7.00 20.12
N ASP A 144 -9.95 6.74 19.51
CA ASP A 144 -8.65 7.27 19.94
C ASP A 144 -8.11 8.20 18.84
N TYR A 145 -7.72 9.39 19.23
CA TYR A 145 -7.15 10.39 18.33
C TYR A 145 -5.74 10.74 18.78
N SER A 146 -4.77 10.56 17.89
CA SER A 146 -3.41 11.04 18.07
C SER A 146 -2.98 11.93 16.92
N SER A 147 -2.28 13.01 17.23
CA SER A 147 -1.64 13.88 16.27
C SER A 147 -0.19 14.12 16.68
N SER A 148 0.73 14.05 15.74
CA SER A 148 2.15 14.20 16.02
C SER A 148 2.89 14.83 14.83
N ILE A 149 3.84 15.69 15.14
CA ILE A 149 4.82 16.22 14.18
C ILE A 149 6.20 15.58 14.36
N ASN A 150 6.33 14.56 15.24
CA ASN A 150 7.63 13.97 15.58
C ASN A 150 8.23 13.07 14.50
N SER A 151 7.43 12.57 13.58
CA SER A 151 7.91 11.66 12.54
C SER A 151 7.23 11.93 11.20
N ASN A 152 8.01 11.88 10.14
CA ASN A 152 7.56 12.06 8.75
C ASN A 152 6.86 13.40 8.45
N THR A 153 7.08 14.42 9.29
CA THR A 153 6.58 15.77 9.07
C THR A 153 7.76 16.69 8.83
N TYR A 154 7.79 17.32 7.67
CA TYR A 154 8.86 18.22 7.25
C TYR A 154 8.26 19.50 6.69
N ASN A 155 8.80 20.65 7.09
CA ASN A 155 8.44 21.95 6.56
C ASN A 155 9.62 22.63 5.82
N GLN A 156 10.71 21.88 5.64
CA GLN A 156 11.82 22.24 4.75
C GLN A 156 12.30 20.97 4.04
N ILE A 157 12.35 21.01 2.72
CA ILE A 157 12.88 19.93 1.90
C ILE A 157 14.07 20.46 1.09
N VAL A 158 15.22 19.84 1.30
CA VAL A 158 16.44 20.13 0.53
C VAL A 158 16.59 19.07 -0.56
N VAL A 159 16.46 19.47 -1.81
CA VAL A 159 16.60 18.57 -2.97
C VAL A 159 18.04 18.70 -3.50
N LYS A 160 18.82 17.64 -3.41
CA LYS A 160 20.16 17.54 -3.99
C LYS A 160 20.07 17.00 -5.42
N GLN A 161 20.79 17.64 -6.34
CA GLN A 161 20.85 17.26 -7.76
C GLN A 161 22.31 16.94 -8.16
N GLY A 162 22.80 15.74 -7.77
CA GLY A 162 24.18 15.34 -8.02
C GLY A 162 25.24 16.09 -7.20
N GLU A 163 26.51 15.70 -7.33
CA GLU A 163 27.59 16.15 -6.44
C GLU A 163 28.01 17.64 -6.63
N ASN A 164 27.72 18.25 -7.78
CA ASN A 164 28.25 19.58 -8.14
C ASN A 164 27.16 20.63 -8.41
N LYS A 165 25.91 20.40 -8.07
CA LYS A 165 24.82 21.36 -8.23
C LYS A 165 24.40 21.92 -6.87
N GLU A 166 24.06 23.20 -6.84
CA GLU A 166 23.47 23.79 -5.64
C GLU A 166 22.15 23.12 -5.30
N PRO A 167 21.89 22.78 -4.03
CA PRO A 167 20.64 22.17 -3.63
C PRO A 167 19.47 23.14 -3.79
N TYR A 168 18.34 22.63 -4.20
CA TYR A 168 17.09 23.38 -4.23
C TYR A 168 16.35 23.22 -2.90
N VAL A 169 15.93 24.33 -2.27
CA VAL A 169 15.28 24.31 -0.96
C VAL A 169 13.84 24.75 -1.08
N LEU A 170 12.94 23.89 -0.67
CA LEU A 170 11.51 24.16 -0.53
C LEU A 170 11.17 24.41 0.93
N ASN A 171 10.45 25.50 1.21
CA ASN A 171 10.06 25.90 2.56
C ASN A 171 8.56 26.12 2.68
N ASP A 172 7.99 25.64 3.77
CA ASP A 172 6.69 26.09 4.28
C ASP A 172 6.95 27.07 5.45
N TYR A 173 7.09 28.34 5.10
CA TYR A 173 7.38 29.39 6.09
C TYR A 173 6.28 29.54 7.13
N THR A 174 5.03 29.28 6.78
CA THR A 174 3.89 29.37 7.71
C THR A 174 4.05 28.39 8.86
N SER A 175 4.32 27.13 8.55
CA SER A 175 4.54 26.11 9.59
C SER A 175 5.83 26.38 10.39
N GLN A 176 6.88 26.91 9.74
CA GLN A 176 8.15 27.23 10.40
C GLN A 176 8.03 28.32 11.47
N GLU A 177 7.12 29.27 11.29
CA GLU A 177 6.84 30.31 12.30
C GLU A 177 6.21 29.76 13.57
N TYR A 178 5.43 28.67 13.47
CA TYR A 178 4.72 28.10 14.61
C TYR A 178 5.54 27.10 15.43
N TRP A 179 6.35 26.27 14.78
CA TRP A 179 7.01 25.14 15.45
C TRP A 179 8.45 24.89 14.99
N GLY A 180 9.08 25.87 14.34
CA GLY A 180 10.47 25.81 13.90
C GLY A 180 10.68 24.97 12.63
N VAL A 181 11.96 24.71 12.31
CA VAL A 181 12.34 24.02 11.08
C VAL A 181 12.51 22.53 11.30
N LEU A 182 11.69 21.72 10.63
CA LEU A 182 11.88 20.29 10.48
C LEU A 182 12.29 19.98 9.04
N GLN A 183 13.56 19.59 8.86
CA GLN A 183 14.17 19.42 7.55
C GLN A 183 14.34 17.95 7.18
N THR A 184 14.12 17.66 5.91
CA THR A 184 14.60 16.45 5.26
C THR A 184 15.42 16.76 4.02
N VAL A 185 16.26 15.80 3.62
CA VAL A 185 17.07 15.90 2.40
C VAL A 185 16.69 14.76 1.48
N VAL A 186 16.39 15.07 0.22
CA VAL A 186 16.10 14.10 -0.82
C VAL A 186 17.05 14.27 -1.99
N GLU A 187 17.43 13.18 -2.63
CA GLU A 187 18.21 13.20 -3.85
C GLU A 187 17.26 13.09 -5.05
N ALA A 188 17.42 14.02 -6.01
CA ALA A 188 16.70 13.93 -7.27
C ALA A 188 17.22 12.71 -8.04
N GLN A 189 16.31 11.81 -8.41
CA GLN A 189 16.64 10.71 -9.34
C GLN A 189 16.64 11.27 -10.76
N ASP A 190 17.71 11.01 -11.52
CA ASP A 190 17.83 11.34 -12.95
C ASP A 190 16.82 10.57 -13.80
#